data_4346ec4931506642f2743324e15851b0
#
_entry.id   4346ec4931506642f2743324e15851b0
#
_cell.length_a   1.000
_cell.length_b   1.000
_cell.length_c   1.000
_cell.angle_alpha   90.00
_cell.angle_beta   90.00
_cell.angle_gamma   90.00
#
_symmetry.space_group_name_H-M   'P 1'
#
loop_
_entity.id
_entity.type
_entity.pdbx_description
1 polymer ?
#
loop_
_entity_poly.entity_id
_entity_poly.type
_entity_poly.pdbx_seq_one_letter_code
_entity_poly.pdbx_strand_id
1 'polypeptide(L)'
;MEKKVIKKKRKKQEKRKKFRKFWKLGIEEFNTQYFSISRDHELVVREGNYQYNIFDLVQKFGSPLEVAFPFIVEKRYLDLVQTFNYHIKDYGYKGRFFYHYPMKVNQNKEVVLPLISEGANLETGSYNELWLVRKLWEQDQFDSRIRVICNGPKTDRYLGLVQELKEKGLSIIPIIEDLNEYEALKKYRGDVGVRVKLDLRVKSRWDKKNDRYGLSADDIYELGRIKNLKLLHYHIGSQTMHKDDIVAAVKKAIGIYIKIKKSNPSLDTLDIGGGLAIPYEKKKHYNPSSVVKSIISVLKKTCDKEGISHPNIICEWGRYMVAPAQITIFKILCEKPIDHGIAKNWYIIDGSFMNDLIDTWAIHQKWHIVPVNNLRNEKLTRVWLAGSSCDSDDRYTAGGSYILLPRLEDLDSSEYQYIALFDSGAYQDSLASHHCLLSSPAKIIAQNGVLTVARRRESPEEVGKMFGW
;
A
#
# COMPACT_ATOMS: atom_id res chain seq x y z
N MET A 1 5.23 -53.06 6.22
CA MET A 1 5.11 -51.81 7.01
C MET A 1 5.40 -50.56 6.17
N GLU A 2 6.49 -50.47 5.42
CA GLU A 2 6.89 -49.31 4.62
C GLU A 2 5.83 -48.78 3.62
N LYS A 3 5.19 -49.65 2.84
CA LYS A 3 4.15 -49.22 1.87
C LYS A 3 2.96 -48.53 2.53
N LYS A 4 2.59 -48.90 3.74
CA LYS A 4 1.52 -48.20 4.51
C LYS A 4 1.98 -46.83 5.02
N VAL A 5 3.24 -46.68 5.42
CA VAL A 5 3.84 -45.43 5.87
C VAL A 5 3.95 -44.46 4.71
N ILE A 6 4.42 -44.92 3.54
CA ILE A 6 4.51 -44.07 2.32
C ILE A 6 3.13 -43.63 1.85
N LYS A 7 2.12 -44.50 1.86
CA LYS A 7 0.75 -44.16 1.47
C LYS A 7 0.11 -43.14 2.45
N LYS A 8 0.43 -43.26 3.75
CA LYS A 8 0.00 -42.30 4.78
C LYS A 8 0.68 -40.93 4.64
N LYS A 9 1.99 -40.91 4.31
CA LYS A 9 2.75 -39.68 4.01
C LYS A 9 2.21 -38.97 2.76
N ARG A 10 1.94 -39.72 1.67
CA ARG A 10 1.34 -39.15 0.43
C ARG A 10 -0.05 -38.53 0.67
N LYS A 11 -0.95 -39.27 1.33
CA LYS A 11 -2.29 -38.72 1.70
C LYS A 11 -2.19 -37.45 2.56
N LYS A 12 -1.25 -37.41 3.52
CA LYS A 12 -1.03 -36.25 4.38
C LYS A 12 -0.49 -35.06 3.59
N GLN A 13 0.34 -35.31 2.57
CA GLN A 13 0.91 -34.29 1.69
C GLN A 13 -0.13 -33.75 0.70
N GLU A 14 -1.03 -34.60 0.17
CA GLU A 14 -2.14 -34.19 -0.69
C GLU A 14 -3.17 -33.35 0.07
N LYS A 15 -3.55 -33.74 1.30
CA LYS A 15 -4.40 -32.93 2.18
C LYS A 15 -3.78 -31.54 2.48
N ARG A 16 -2.46 -31.49 2.72
CA ARG A 16 -1.74 -30.20 2.91
C ARG A 16 -1.87 -29.27 1.71
N LYS A 17 -1.71 -29.82 0.49
CA LYS A 17 -1.84 -29.06 -0.76
C LYS A 17 -3.27 -28.53 -0.95
N LYS A 18 -4.29 -29.33 -0.56
CA LYS A 18 -5.72 -28.97 -0.66
C LYS A 18 -6.05 -27.71 0.17
N PHE A 19 -5.68 -27.68 1.46
CA PHE A 19 -5.96 -26.52 2.34
C PHE A 19 -5.15 -25.29 1.97
N ARG A 20 -3.87 -25.45 1.58
CA ARG A 20 -3.05 -24.36 1.07
C ARG A 20 -3.69 -23.67 -0.14
N LYS A 21 -4.23 -24.49 -1.06
CA LYS A 21 -4.94 -23.97 -2.25
C LYS A 21 -6.28 -23.32 -1.85
N PHE A 22 -7.01 -23.92 -0.92
CA PHE A 22 -8.29 -23.39 -0.43
C PHE A 22 -8.12 -22.00 0.18
N TRP A 23 -7.16 -21.84 1.10
CA TRP A 23 -6.84 -20.57 1.74
C TRP A 23 -5.94 -19.66 0.89
N LYS A 24 -5.62 -20.05 -0.34
CA LYS A 24 -4.78 -19.29 -1.28
C LYS A 24 -3.43 -18.86 -0.66
N LEU A 25 -2.79 -19.72 0.13
CA LEU A 25 -1.51 -19.48 0.77
C LEU A 25 -0.33 -19.98 -0.08
N GLY A 26 0.80 -19.26 -0.04
CA GLY A 26 2.00 -19.55 -0.82
C GLY A 26 1.81 -19.31 -2.31
N ILE A 27 1.00 -18.34 -2.69
CA ILE A 27 0.64 -18.01 -4.07
C ILE A 27 0.93 -16.53 -4.32
N GLU A 28 1.85 -16.25 -5.24
CA GLU A 28 2.29 -14.88 -5.55
C GLU A 28 1.15 -14.00 -6.09
N GLU A 29 0.26 -14.57 -6.89
CA GLU A 29 -0.88 -13.87 -7.47
C GLU A 29 -1.88 -13.34 -6.43
N PHE A 30 -1.77 -13.81 -5.17
CA PHE A 30 -2.57 -13.35 -4.02
C PHE A 30 -1.73 -12.65 -2.94
N ASN A 31 -0.47 -12.31 -3.24
CA ASN A 31 0.50 -11.73 -2.27
C ASN A 31 0.78 -12.60 -1.04
N THR A 32 0.57 -13.91 -1.13
CA THR A 32 0.72 -14.84 -0.01
C THR A 32 1.92 -15.77 -0.12
N GLN A 33 2.87 -15.49 -1.00
CA GLN A 33 4.02 -16.36 -1.30
C GLN A 33 4.84 -16.73 -0.05
N TYR A 34 4.88 -15.86 0.94
CA TYR A 34 5.60 -16.08 2.20
C TYR A 34 4.79 -16.81 3.26
N PHE A 35 3.49 -17.04 3.03
CA PHE A 35 2.57 -17.61 4.01
C PHE A 35 2.33 -19.10 3.76
N SER A 36 2.22 -19.87 4.84
CA SER A 36 1.96 -21.30 4.78
C SER A 36 1.28 -21.80 6.05
N ILE A 37 1.00 -23.12 6.10
CA ILE A 37 0.36 -23.78 7.24
C ILE A 37 1.39 -24.64 7.97
N SER A 38 1.53 -24.46 9.30
CA SER A 38 2.40 -25.24 10.18
C SER A 38 1.98 -26.72 10.28
N ARG A 39 2.75 -27.51 11.04
CA ARG A 39 2.34 -28.89 11.39
C ARG A 39 1.12 -28.91 12.29
N ASP A 40 0.98 -27.90 13.14
CA ASP A 40 -0.07 -27.77 14.15
C ASP A 40 -1.31 -27.02 13.64
N HIS A 41 -1.40 -26.87 12.30
CA HIS A 41 -2.54 -26.28 11.59
C HIS A 41 -2.69 -24.76 11.75
N GLU A 42 -1.60 -24.06 11.96
CA GLU A 42 -1.52 -22.63 12.23
C GLU A 42 -0.89 -21.86 11.06
N LEU A 43 -1.21 -20.57 10.98
CA LEU A 43 -0.66 -19.67 9.99
C LEU A 43 0.81 -19.33 10.33
N VAL A 44 1.69 -19.52 9.37
CA VAL A 44 3.11 -19.16 9.52
C VAL A 44 3.60 -18.31 8.35
N VAL A 45 4.51 -17.39 8.66
CA VAL A 45 5.23 -16.56 7.69
C VAL A 45 6.69 -16.99 7.64
N ARG A 46 7.29 -16.98 6.44
CA ARG A 46 8.69 -17.36 6.22
C ARG A 46 9.47 -16.19 5.62
N GLU A 47 10.58 -15.88 6.25
CA GLU A 47 11.59 -14.94 5.81
C GLU A 47 12.94 -15.68 5.72
N GLY A 48 13.34 -16.08 4.53
CA GLY A 48 14.55 -16.91 4.35
C GLY A 48 14.51 -18.17 5.22
N ASN A 49 15.42 -18.26 6.18
CA ASN A 49 15.52 -19.37 7.15
C ASN A 49 14.66 -19.15 8.40
N TYR A 50 14.11 -17.97 8.61
CA TYR A 50 13.28 -17.65 9.76
C TYR A 50 11.81 -18.01 9.51
N GLN A 51 11.09 -18.34 10.57
CA GLN A 51 9.67 -18.63 10.54
C GLN A 51 8.99 -18.01 11.75
N TYR A 52 7.91 -17.29 11.50
CA TYR A 52 7.06 -16.68 12.53
C TYR A 52 5.73 -17.42 12.54
N ASN A 53 5.37 -17.97 13.70
CA ASN A 53 4.06 -18.56 13.92
C ASN A 53 3.11 -17.45 14.40
N ILE A 54 2.06 -17.17 13.62
CA ILE A 54 1.16 -16.07 13.92
C ILE A 54 0.29 -16.34 15.15
N PHE A 55 -0.03 -17.62 15.42
CA PHE A 55 -0.77 -17.98 16.62
C PHE A 55 0.06 -17.73 17.89
N ASP A 56 1.35 -18.09 17.88
CA ASP A 56 2.26 -17.79 19.00
C ASP A 56 2.38 -16.28 19.25
N LEU A 57 2.39 -15.47 18.18
CA LEU A 57 2.41 -14.00 18.33
C LEU A 57 1.16 -13.49 19.03
N VAL A 58 0.00 -13.99 18.64
CA VAL A 58 -1.28 -13.61 19.29
C VAL A 58 -1.31 -14.04 20.75
N GLN A 59 -0.84 -15.25 21.06
CA GLN A 59 -0.76 -15.72 22.45
C GLN A 59 0.17 -14.84 23.30
N LYS A 60 1.27 -14.36 22.71
CA LYS A 60 2.27 -13.54 23.42
C LYS A 60 1.84 -12.08 23.58
N PHE A 61 1.24 -11.48 22.57
CA PHE A 61 0.98 -10.02 22.50
C PHE A 61 -0.52 -9.66 22.60
N GLY A 62 -1.39 -10.65 22.61
CA GLY A 62 -2.85 -10.47 22.62
C GLY A 62 -3.41 -10.04 21.27
N SER A 63 -4.73 -9.84 21.21
CA SER A 63 -5.48 -9.34 20.04
C SER A 63 -6.37 -8.15 20.46
N PRO A 64 -6.77 -7.27 19.54
CA PRO A 64 -6.36 -7.16 18.14
C PRO A 64 -4.84 -6.95 17.99
N LEU A 65 -4.27 -7.48 16.91
CA LEU A 65 -2.82 -7.42 16.69
C LEU A 65 -2.51 -7.10 15.22
N GLU A 66 -1.60 -6.17 14.99
CA GLU A 66 -0.99 -5.94 13.69
C GLU A 66 0.42 -6.54 13.66
N VAL A 67 0.76 -7.23 12.57
CA VAL A 67 2.11 -7.74 12.36
C VAL A 67 2.65 -7.21 11.04
N ALA A 68 3.74 -6.44 11.12
CA ALA A 68 4.44 -5.88 9.99
C ALA A 68 5.67 -6.74 9.63
N PHE A 69 5.91 -6.88 8.33
CA PHE A 69 7.00 -7.65 7.74
C PHE A 69 7.84 -6.76 6.82
N PRO A 70 8.79 -5.97 7.34
CA PRO A 70 9.60 -5.04 6.54
C PRO A 70 10.33 -5.70 5.38
N PHE A 71 10.79 -6.94 5.53
CA PHE A 71 11.45 -7.69 4.46
C PHE A 71 10.59 -7.82 3.19
N ILE A 72 9.25 -7.78 3.31
CA ILE A 72 8.35 -7.79 2.15
C ILE A 72 8.42 -6.45 1.42
N VAL A 73 8.52 -5.34 2.15
CA VAL A 73 8.69 -4.00 1.57
C VAL A 73 10.01 -3.91 0.80
N GLU A 74 11.12 -4.29 1.44
CA GLU A 74 12.47 -4.33 0.86
C GLU A 74 12.48 -5.15 -0.43
N LYS A 75 11.96 -6.37 -0.37
CA LYS A 75 11.90 -7.26 -1.54
C LYS A 75 11.08 -6.67 -2.69
N ARG A 76 9.92 -6.08 -2.40
CA ARG A 76 9.07 -5.48 -3.43
C ARG A 76 9.72 -4.25 -4.06
N TYR A 77 10.42 -3.45 -3.28
CA TYR A 77 11.18 -2.31 -3.79
C TYR A 77 12.28 -2.76 -4.75
N LEU A 78 13.11 -3.71 -4.33
CA LEU A 78 14.19 -4.25 -5.15
C LEU A 78 13.66 -4.89 -6.43
N ASP A 79 12.59 -5.68 -6.36
CA ASP A 79 11.96 -6.31 -7.52
C ASP A 79 11.40 -5.27 -8.50
N LEU A 80 10.82 -4.18 -8.00
CA LEU A 80 10.31 -3.09 -8.83
C LEU A 80 11.45 -2.34 -9.55
N VAL A 81 12.51 -1.97 -8.83
CA VAL A 81 13.69 -1.30 -9.40
C VAL A 81 14.36 -2.20 -10.44
N GLN A 82 14.57 -3.47 -10.14
CA GLN A 82 15.12 -4.44 -11.09
C GLN A 82 14.24 -4.58 -12.33
N THR A 83 12.93 -4.61 -12.18
CA THR A 83 11.97 -4.72 -13.29
C THR A 83 12.06 -3.52 -14.23
N PHE A 84 12.09 -2.30 -13.70
CA PHE A 84 12.28 -1.10 -14.52
C PHE A 84 13.64 -1.09 -15.22
N ASN A 85 14.72 -1.36 -14.49
CA ASN A 85 16.09 -1.38 -15.04
C ASN A 85 16.24 -2.44 -16.12
N TYR A 86 15.66 -3.62 -15.95
CA TYR A 86 15.64 -4.68 -16.97
C TYR A 86 15.00 -4.18 -18.27
N HIS A 87 13.79 -3.61 -18.21
CA HIS A 87 13.10 -3.15 -19.42
C HIS A 87 13.73 -1.88 -20.01
N ILE A 88 14.29 -0.99 -19.22
CA ILE A 88 15.07 0.19 -19.69
C ILE A 88 16.24 -0.31 -20.53
N LYS A 89 17.01 -1.31 -20.06
CA LYS A 89 18.13 -1.90 -20.78
C LYS A 89 17.66 -2.65 -22.03
N ASP A 90 16.64 -3.53 -21.90
CA ASP A 90 16.11 -4.36 -22.98
C ASP A 90 15.60 -3.53 -24.18
N TYR A 91 14.97 -2.39 -23.92
CA TYR A 91 14.50 -1.48 -24.96
C TYR A 91 15.54 -0.44 -25.41
N GLY A 92 16.71 -0.35 -24.79
CA GLY A 92 17.68 0.71 -25.04
C GLY A 92 17.13 2.11 -24.71
N TYR A 93 16.26 2.21 -23.72
CA TYR A 93 15.74 3.46 -23.22
C TYR A 93 16.84 4.26 -22.53
N LYS A 94 16.91 5.58 -22.72
CA LYS A 94 18.02 6.41 -22.23
C LYS A 94 17.75 7.14 -20.91
N GLY A 95 16.48 7.24 -20.49
CA GLY A 95 16.12 7.78 -19.18
C GLY A 95 16.35 6.78 -18.06
N ARG A 96 16.39 7.26 -16.83
CA ARG A 96 16.55 6.47 -15.59
C ARG A 96 15.23 6.32 -14.86
N PHE A 97 15.11 5.31 -14.01
CA PHE A 97 13.97 5.09 -13.14
C PHE A 97 14.30 5.51 -11.71
N PHE A 98 13.32 6.14 -11.04
CA PHE A 98 13.36 6.50 -9.63
C PHE A 98 12.02 6.17 -8.99
N TYR A 99 12.04 5.40 -7.91
CA TYR A 99 10.84 5.18 -7.11
C TYR A 99 10.72 6.26 -6.04
N HIS A 100 9.53 6.84 -5.89
CA HIS A 100 9.20 7.76 -4.80
C HIS A 100 8.08 7.15 -3.97
N TYR A 101 8.35 6.93 -2.68
CA TYR A 101 7.36 6.38 -1.77
C TYR A 101 6.40 7.47 -1.29
N PRO A 102 5.08 7.36 -1.59
CA PRO A 102 4.09 8.32 -1.12
C PRO A 102 3.77 8.05 0.35
N MET A 103 4.25 8.91 1.24
CA MET A 103 4.16 8.72 2.70
C MET A 103 2.74 8.62 3.22
N LYS A 104 1.76 9.27 2.55
CA LYS A 104 0.33 9.17 2.89
C LYS A 104 -0.22 7.75 3.00
N VAL A 105 0.44 6.80 2.37
CA VAL A 105 0.00 5.39 2.37
C VAL A 105 0.26 4.71 3.71
N ASN A 106 1.42 4.97 4.31
CA ASN A 106 1.78 4.52 5.65
C ASN A 106 3.07 5.23 6.11
N GLN A 107 2.98 6.06 7.15
CA GLN A 107 4.10 6.86 7.66
C GLN A 107 4.90 6.16 8.76
N ASN A 108 4.57 4.93 9.10
CA ASN A 108 5.22 4.20 10.18
C ASN A 108 6.69 3.91 9.87
N LYS A 109 7.53 3.92 10.90
CA LYS A 109 8.99 3.71 10.78
C LYS A 109 9.34 2.37 10.13
N GLU A 110 8.62 1.31 10.47
CA GLU A 110 8.81 -0.04 9.94
C GLU A 110 8.50 -0.18 8.45
N VAL A 111 7.93 0.87 7.85
CA VAL A 111 7.69 0.97 6.41
C VAL A 111 8.67 1.95 5.76
N VAL A 112 8.83 3.13 6.35
CA VAL A 112 9.63 4.21 5.75
C VAL A 112 11.12 3.90 5.81
N LEU A 113 11.64 3.43 6.96
CA LEU A 113 13.07 3.16 7.14
C LEU A 113 13.60 2.07 6.18
N PRO A 114 12.96 0.90 6.02
CA PRO A 114 13.40 -0.08 5.03
C PRO A 114 13.48 0.47 3.61
N LEU A 115 12.50 1.30 3.20
CA LEU A 115 12.50 1.89 1.87
C LEU A 115 13.65 2.87 1.65
N ILE A 116 13.89 3.77 2.60
CA ILE A 116 14.98 4.73 2.47
C ILE A 116 16.36 4.08 2.57
N SER A 117 16.52 3.02 3.38
CA SER A 117 17.78 2.28 3.47
C SER A 117 18.14 1.57 2.16
N GLU A 118 17.13 1.14 1.39
CA GLU A 118 17.31 0.59 0.05
C GLU A 118 17.47 1.68 -1.04
N GLY A 119 17.39 2.96 -0.68
CA GLY A 119 17.57 4.09 -1.60
C GLY A 119 16.29 4.59 -2.29
N ALA A 120 15.11 4.27 -1.75
CA ALA A 120 13.87 4.86 -2.22
C ALA A 120 13.82 6.36 -1.92
N ASN A 121 13.33 7.15 -2.88
CA ASN A 121 12.99 8.55 -2.66
C ASN A 121 11.63 8.67 -1.97
N LEU A 122 11.28 9.87 -1.49
CA LEU A 122 10.04 10.11 -0.77
C LEU A 122 9.11 11.09 -1.52
N GLU A 123 7.82 10.92 -1.33
CA GLU A 123 6.79 11.88 -1.70
C GLU A 123 5.99 12.25 -0.45
N THR A 124 5.75 13.54 -0.26
CA THR A 124 5.00 14.10 0.86
C THR A 124 3.81 14.91 0.36
N GLY A 125 2.66 14.79 1.01
CA GLY A 125 1.42 15.51 0.69
C GLY A 125 1.03 16.57 1.71
N SER A 126 1.85 16.79 2.76
CA SER A 126 1.54 17.75 3.82
C SER A 126 2.79 18.28 4.54
N TYR A 127 2.60 19.41 5.26
CA TYR A 127 3.63 19.94 6.15
C TYR A 127 4.14 18.91 7.16
N ASN A 128 3.25 18.15 7.78
CA ASN A 128 3.63 17.20 8.83
C ASN A 128 4.42 16.01 8.26
N GLU A 129 4.10 15.53 7.08
CA GLU A 129 4.91 14.51 6.40
C GLU A 129 6.31 15.04 6.05
N LEU A 130 6.41 16.27 5.54
CA LEU A 130 7.71 16.89 5.29
C LEU A 130 8.50 17.13 6.58
N TRP A 131 7.82 17.45 7.69
CA TRP A 131 8.44 17.56 9.01
C TRP A 131 9.02 16.21 9.49
N LEU A 132 8.33 15.09 9.22
CA LEU A 132 8.88 13.76 9.49
C LEU A 132 10.13 13.49 8.64
N VAL A 133 10.13 13.87 7.37
CA VAL A 133 11.31 13.77 6.50
C VAL A 133 12.47 14.58 7.06
N ARG A 134 12.22 15.82 7.52
CA ARG A 134 13.24 16.64 8.20
C ARG A 134 13.83 15.92 9.41
N LYS A 135 12.99 15.31 10.25
CA LYS A 135 13.43 14.54 11.42
C LYS A 135 14.33 13.36 11.04
N LEU A 136 13.97 12.61 10.01
CA LEU A 136 14.76 11.49 9.52
C LEU A 136 16.11 11.98 8.98
N TRP A 137 16.11 13.08 8.26
CA TRP A 137 17.34 13.65 7.69
C TRP A 137 18.28 14.23 8.76
N GLU A 138 17.75 14.99 9.71
CA GLU A 138 18.52 15.56 10.84
C GLU A 138 19.10 14.45 11.77
N GLN A 139 18.55 13.25 11.74
CA GLN A 139 19.01 12.08 12.48
C GLN A 139 19.94 11.16 11.66
N ASP A 140 20.42 11.61 10.51
CA ASP A 140 21.24 10.84 9.56
C ASP A 140 20.62 9.48 9.18
N GLN A 141 19.28 9.38 9.17
CA GLN A 141 18.58 8.16 8.84
C GLN A 141 18.51 7.91 7.32
N PHE A 142 18.87 8.88 6.48
CA PHE A 142 18.97 8.67 5.05
C PHE A 142 20.05 9.54 4.39
N ASP A 143 20.52 9.08 3.23
CA ASP A 143 21.52 9.72 2.41
C ASP A 143 21.01 11.05 1.81
N SER A 144 21.85 12.06 1.74
CA SER A 144 21.56 13.36 1.11
C SER A 144 21.16 13.26 -0.38
N ARG A 145 21.42 12.11 -1.02
CA ARG A 145 21.01 11.83 -2.41
C ARG A 145 19.52 11.53 -2.57
N ILE A 146 18.81 11.25 -1.47
CA ILE A 146 17.36 11.00 -1.50
C ILE A 146 16.66 12.30 -1.90
N ARG A 147 15.80 12.19 -2.91
CA ARG A 147 14.96 13.28 -3.39
C ARG A 147 13.60 13.23 -2.70
N VAL A 148 13.06 14.40 -2.39
CA VAL A 148 11.71 14.54 -1.84
C VAL A 148 10.84 15.33 -2.81
N ILE A 149 9.72 14.75 -3.23
CA ILE A 149 8.68 15.43 -3.99
C ILE A 149 7.59 15.88 -3.03
N CYS A 150 7.17 17.14 -3.15
CA CYS A 150 6.11 17.73 -2.33
C CYS A 150 4.86 17.96 -3.16
N ASN A 151 3.89 17.05 -3.01
CA ASN A 151 2.54 17.13 -3.59
C ASN A 151 1.55 17.79 -2.61
N GLY A 152 0.28 17.83 -2.99
CA GLY A 152 -0.82 18.38 -2.21
C GLY A 152 -0.82 19.90 -2.08
N PRO A 153 -1.91 20.49 -1.56
CA PRO A 153 -2.03 21.93 -1.36
C PRO A 153 -0.97 22.44 -0.38
N LYS A 154 -0.22 23.47 -0.78
CA LYS A 154 0.89 23.98 -0.01
C LYS A 154 0.50 25.27 0.72
N THR A 155 0.33 25.16 2.03
CA THR A 155 0.21 26.35 2.89
C THR A 155 1.53 27.10 2.98
N ASP A 156 1.50 28.37 3.43
CA ASP A 156 2.72 29.18 3.66
C ASP A 156 3.72 28.44 4.57
N ARG A 157 3.23 27.75 5.59
CA ARG A 157 4.05 26.96 6.50
C ARG A 157 4.73 25.79 5.78
N TYR A 158 4.03 25.13 4.87
CA TYR A 158 4.59 24.05 4.07
C TYR A 158 5.66 24.58 3.11
N LEU A 159 5.36 25.65 2.37
CA LEU A 159 6.32 26.31 1.48
C LEU A 159 7.55 26.83 2.24
N GLY A 160 7.36 27.39 3.45
CA GLY A 160 8.46 27.81 4.32
C GLY A 160 9.40 26.66 4.67
N LEU A 161 8.86 25.47 5.00
CA LEU A 161 9.68 24.29 5.28
C LEU A 161 10.38 23.75 4.03
N VAL A 162 9.72 23.78 2.86
CA VAL A 162 10.34 23.42 1.58
C VAL A 162 11.55 24.30 1.30
N GLN A 163 11.41 25.62 1.49
CA GLN A 163 12.50 26.57 1.30
C GLN A 163 13.66 26.35 2.29
N GLU A 164 13.33 26.17 3.59
CA GLU A 164 14.31 25.90 4.65
C GLU A 164 15.16 24.66 4.32
N LEU A 165 14.49 23.55 4.01
CA LEU A 165 15.18 22.28 3.72
C LEU A 165 16.00 22.35 2.44
N LYS A 166 15.54 23.09 1.43
CA LYS A 166 16.30 23.33 0.21
C LYS A 166 17.58 24.12 0.50
N GLU A 167 17.51 25.16 1.34
CA GLU A 167 18.66 25.97 1.73
C GLU A 167 19.68 25.16 2.55
N LYS A 168 19.22 24.22 3.33
CA LYS A 168 20.04 23.24 4.08
C LYS A 168 20.64 22.14 3.19
N GLY A 169 20.32 22.08 1.90
CA GLY A 169 20.92 21.15 0.94
C GLY A 169 20.10 19.91 0.60
N LEU A 170 18.88 19.74 1.14
CA LEU A 170 18.03 18.61 0.77
C LEU A 170 17.57 18.73 -0.69
N SER A 171 17.59 17.62 -1.41
CA SER A 171 17.03 17.53 -2.77
C SER A 171 15.50 17.49 -2.70
N ILE A 172 14.86 18.65 -2.86
CA ILE A 172 13.41 18.81 -2.69
C ILE A 172 12.78 19.50 -3.90
N ILE A 173 11.67 18.97 -4.39
CA ILE A 173 10.94 19.44 -5.58
C ILE A 173 9.47 19.67 -5.21
N PRO A 174 9.03 20.91 -5.01
CA PRO A 174 7.61 21.22 -4.88
C PRO A 174 6.90 21.06 -6.23
N ILE A 175 5.72 20.45 -6.19
CA ILE A 175 4.88 20.25 -7.38
C ILE A 175 3.78 21.31 -7.40
N ILE A 176 3.74 22.11 -8.43
CA ILE A 176 2.72 23.15 -8.66
C ILE A 176 1.40 22.46 -9.00
N GLU A 177 0.38 22.66 -8.18
CA GLU A 177 -0.96 22.08 -8.37
C GLU A 177 -2.02 23.13 -8.77
N ASP A 178 -1.74 24.42 -8.57
CA ASP A 178 -2.60 25.53 -8.96
C ASP A 178 -1.82 26.81 -9.27
N LEU A 179 -2.52 27.85 -9.77
CA LEU A 179 -1.89 29.10 -10.18
C LEU A 179 -1.38 29.95 -8.99
N ASN A 180 -1.97 29.82 -7.79
CA ASN A 180 -1.48 30.53 -6.62
C ASN A 180 -0.14 29.95 -6.16
N GLU A 181 -0.02 28.62 -6.18
CA GLU A 181 1.25 27.94 -5.90
C GLU A 181 2.33 28.32 -6.94
N TYR A 182 1.94 28.43 -8.22
CA TYR A 182 2.86 28.90 -9.26
C TYR A 182 3.40 30.29 -8.91
N GLU A 183 2.54 31.25 -8.53
CA GLU A 183 2.97 32.59 -8.13
C GLU A 183 3.88 32.57 -6.90
N ALA A 184 3.53 31.76 -5.86
CA ALA A 184 4.33 31.63 -4.66
C ALA A 184 5.74 31.06 -4.94
N LEU A 185 5.85 30.14 -5.89
CA LEU A 185 7.11 29.46 -6.24
C LEU A 185 7.96 30.19 -7.27
N LYS A 186 7.52 31.34 -7.83
CA LYS A 186 8.35 32.15 -8.80
C LYS A 186 9.71 32.54 -8.25
N LYS A 187 9.81 32.76 -6.94
CA LYS A 187 11.08 33.14 -6.27
C LYS A 187 11.88 31.93 -5.78
N TYR A 188 11.31 30.73 -5.85
CA TYR A 188 11.99 29.50 -5.44
C TYR A 188 13.21 29.22 -6.34
N ARG A 189 14.36 28.90 -5.72
CA ARG A 189 15.64 28.73 -6.45
C ARG A 189 15.97 27.26 -6.75
N GLY A 190 15.12 26.32 -6.32
CA GLY A 190 15.26 24.89 -6.61
C GLY A 190 14.53 24.47 -7.88
N ASP A 191 14.62 23.18 -8.17
CA ASP A 191 13.81 22.54 -9.20
C ASP A 191 12.34 22.53 -8.76
N VAL A 192 11.42 22.71 -9.71
CA VAL A 192 9.97 22.60 -9.50
C VAL A 192 9.38 21.56 -10.43
N GLY A 193 8.27 20.96 -10.01
CA GLY A 193 7.42 20.18 -10.88
C GLY A 193 6.09 20.86 -11.14
N VAL A 194 5.33 20.36 -12.10
CA VAL A 194 3.94 20.77 -12.34
C VAL A 194 3.07 19.52 -12.47
N ARG A 195 1.92 19.54 -11.82
CA ARG A 195 0.93 18.46 -11.93
C ARG A 195 -0.10 18.79 -12.97
N VAL A 196 -0.25 17.90 -13.94
CA VAL A 196 -1.28 18.02 -14.98
C VAL A 196 -2.50 17.14 -14.65
N LYS A 197 -3.68 17.71 -14.78
CA LYS A 197 -4.94 17.00 -14.79
C LYS A 197 -5.11 16.32 -16.15
N LEU A 198 -5.08 14.97 -16.17
CA LEU A 198 -5.34 14.24 -17.40
C LEU A 198 -6.86 14.14 -17.60
N ASP A 199 -7.36 14.69 -18.70
CA ASP A 199 -8.71 14.43 -19.18
C ASP A 199 -8.75 13.00 -19.78
N LEU A 200 -8.90 12.00 -18.93
CA LEU A 200 -8.94 10.59 -19.28
C LEU A 200 -9.90 9.85 -18.35
N ARG A 201 -10.82 9.09 -18.95
CA ARG A 201 -11.68 8.19 -18.19
C ARG A 201 -10.92 6.89 -17.89
N VAL A 202 -10.57 6.68 -16.64
CA VAL A 202 -9.89 5.48 -16.14
C VAL A 202 -10.81 4.77 -15.15
N LYS A 203 -10.91 3.46 -15.26
CA LYS A 203 -11.57 2.64 -14.22
C LYS A 203 -10.67 2.54 -13.01
N SER A 204 -10.72 3.54 -12.15
CA SER A 204 -10.05 3.57 -10.86
C SER A 204 -11.08 3.57 -9.72
N ARG A 205 -10.60 3.39 -8.48
CA ARG A 205 -11.47 3.44 -7.29
C ARG A 205 -12.16 4.79 -7.11
N TRP A 206 -11.54 5.87 -7.59
CA TRP A 206 -12.04 7.24 -7.47
C TRP A 206 -12.46 7.78 -8.83
N ASP A 207 -13.62 8.46 -8.87
CA ASP A 207 -14.03 9.20 -10.06
C ASP A 207 -13.12 10.43 -10.25
N LYS A 208 -12.45 10.45 -11.41
CA LYS A 208 -11.51 11.51 -11.78
C LYS A 208 -12.15 12.64 -12.61
N LYS A 209 -13.43 12.54 -12.93
CA LYS A 209 -14.12 13.55 -13.77
C LYS A 209 -14.08 14.94 -13.13
N ASN A 210 -14.28 14.99 -11.82
CA ASN A 210 -14.29 16.23 -11.02
C ASN A 210 -13.09 16.31 -10.07
N ASP A 211 -11.90 15.84 -10.49
CA ASP A 211 -10.71 15.89 -9.68
C ASP A 211 -10.25 17.33 -9.45
N ARG A 212 -9.93 17.65 -8.19
CA ARG A 212 -9.47 18.98 -7.77
C ARG A 212 -7.96 19.19 -7.97
N TYR A 213 -7.21 18.18 -8.37
CA TYR A 213 -5.77 18.19 -8.39
C TYR A 213 -5.19 18.57 -9.76
N GLY A 214 -4.18 19.44 -9.73
CA GLY A 214 -3.37 19.81 -10.88
C GLY A 214 -4.06 20.81 -11.82
N LEU A 215 -3.24 21.40 -12.68
CA LEU A 215 -3.67 22.32 -13.73
C LEU A 215 -4.16 21.58 -14.98
N SER A 216 -4.98 22.21 -15.78
CA SER A 216 -5.28 21.70 -17.12
C SER A 216 -4.02 21.76 -17.99
N ALA A 217 -3.98 20.98 -19.05
CA ALA A 217 -2.86 21.07 -19.99
C ALA A 217 -2.78 22.47 -20.66
N ASP A 218 -3.92 23.08 -20.93
CA ASP A 218 -3.99 24.40 -21.56
C ASP A 218 -3.48 25.49 -20.62
N ASP A 219 -3.86 25.48 -19.32
CA ASP A 219 -3.29 26.39 -18.31
C ASP A 219 -1.75 26.31 -18.28
N ILE A 220 -1.21 25.08 -18.33
CA ILE A 220 0.26 24.89 -18.32
C ILE A 220 0.88 25.43 -19.62
N TYR A 221 0.22 25.28 -20.78
CA TYR A 221 0.72 25.83 -22.04
C TYR A 221 0.70 27.36 -22.02
N GLU A 222 -0.32 27.98 -21.42
CA GLU A 222 -0.44 29.43 -21.27
C GLU A 222 0.65 30.02 -20.36
N LEU A 223 1.07 29.29 -19.31
CA LEU A 223 2.20 29.67 -18.46
C LEU A 223 3.50 29.72 -19.23
N GLY A 224 3.63 29.01 -20.36
CA GLY A 224 4.80 29.01 -21.24
C GLY A 224 6.05 28.50 -20.52
N ARG A 225 7.00 29.40 -20.27
CA ARG A 225 8.25 29.05 -19.58
C ARG A 225 8.12 29.13 -18.08
N ILE A 226 8.18 27.99 -17.41
CA ILE A 226 8.22 27.87 -15.95
C ILE A 226 9.70 27.74 -15.52
N LYS A 227 10.15 28.65 -14.65
CA LYS A 227 11.54 28.67 -14.17
C LYS A 227 11.90 27.37 -13.46
N ASN A 228 13.02 26.76 -13.83
CA ASN A 228 13.51 25.50 -13.23
C ASN A 228 12.52 24.33 -13.26
N LEU A 229 11.61 24.30 -14.22
CA LEU A 229 10.72 23.18 -14.40
C LEU A 229 11.52 21.92 -14.74
N LYS A 230 11.48 20.95 -13.84
CA LYS A 230 12.22 19.68 -13.93
C LYS A 230 11.33 18.47 -14.20
N LEU A 231 10.09 18.51 -13.71
CA LEU A 231 9.22 17.36 -13.60
C LEU A 231 7.79 17.68 -14.03
N LEU A 232 7.20 16.82 -14.87
CA LEU A 232 5.76 16.76 -15.12
C LEU A 232 5.18 15.57 -14.34
N HIS A 233 4.22 15.83 -13.46
CA HIS A 233 3.52 14.84 -12.66
C HIS A 233 2.07 14.67 -13.09
N TYR A 234 1.56 13.45 -12.99
CA TYR A 234 0.13 13.16 -13.04
C TYR A 234 -0.24 11.97 -12.15
N HIS A 235 -1.51 11.88 -11.77
CA HIS A 235 -2.00 10.75 -10.97
C HIS A 235 -3.35 10.27 -11.49
N ILE A 236 -3.48 8.97 -11.78
CA ILE A 236 -4.69 8.39 -12.42
C ILE A 236 -5.69 7.77 -11.43
N GLY A 237 -5.40 7.80 -10.14
CA GLY A 237 -6.25 7.20 -9.11
C GLY A 237 -5.59 6.05 -8.36
N SER A 238 -6.39 5.16 -7.78
CA SER A 238 -5.94 4.03 -6.98
C SER A 238 -6.64 2.74 -7.43
N GLN A 239 -5.97 1.59 -7.26
CA GLN A 239 -6.51 0.28 -7.66
C GLN A 239 -6.93 0.23 -9.13
N THR A 240 -6.08 0.72 -10.03
CA THR A 240 -6.29 0.63 -11.48
C THR A 240 -6.09 -0.81 -11.92
N MET A 241 -7.21 -1.51 -12.16
CA MET A 241 -7.23 -2.96 -12.39
C MET A 241 -6.86 -3.35 -13.83
N HIS A 242 -6.86 -2.40 -14.75
CA HIS A 242 -6.58 -2.66 -16.17
C HIS A 242 -5.28 -2.01 -16.60
N LYS A 243 -4.37 -2.82 -17.13
CA LYS A 243 -3.08 -2.34 -17.66
C LYS A 243 -3.24 -1.26 -18.72
N ASP A 244 -4.24 -1.41 -19.58
CA ASP A 244 -4.47 -0.49 -20.69
C ASP A 244 -4.83 0.93 -20.25
N ASP A 245 -5.49 1.08 -19.10
CA ASP A 245 -5.77 2.38 -18.50
C ASP A 245 -4.48 3.08 -18.09
N ILE A 246 -3.51 2.34 -17.47
CA ILE A 246 -2.21 2.88 -17.10
C ILE A 246 -1.42 3.29 -18.34
N VAL A 247 -1.42 2.46 -19.36
CA VAL A 247 -0.71 2.71 -20.63
C VAL A 247 -1.32 3.90 -21.38
N ALA A 248 -2.65 4.03 -21.40
CA ALA A 248 -3.35 5.16 -22.00
C ALA A 248 -2.98 6.49 -21.30
N ALA A 249 -2.89 6.48 -19.97
CA ALA A 249 -2.47 7.66 -19.20
C ALA A 249 -1.04 8.07 -19.54
N VAL A 250 -0.10 7.13 -19.56
CA VAL A 250 1.29 7.40 -19.99
C VAL A 250 1.34 7.97 -21.40
N LYS A 251 0.58 7.41 -22.33
CA LYS A 251 0.53 7.87 -23.73
C LYS A 251 -0.01 9.30 -23.84
N LYS A 252 -1.02 9.67 -23.05
CA LYS A 252 -1.53 11.04 -23.00
C LYS A 252 -0.54 11.99 -22.35
N ALA A 253 0.04 11.60 -21.22
CA ALA A 253 0.98 12.43 -20.47
C ALA A 253 2.27 12.73 -21.26
N ILE A 254 2.83 11.75 -21.98
CA ILE A 254 4.02 12.00 -22.80
C ILE A 254 3.74 12.97 -23.95
N GLY A 255 2.53 12.96 -24.52
CA GLY A 255 2.12 13.95 -25.51
C GLY A 255 2.09 15.39 -24.96
N ILE A 256 1.59 15.55 -23.71
CA ILE A 256 1.62 16.83 -23.00
C ILE A 256 3.07 17.22 -22.66
N TYR A 257 3.87 16.30 -22.11
CA TYR A 257 5.28 16.49 -21.80
C TYR A 257 6.07 17.05 -22.99
N ILE A 258 5.88 16.49 -24.17
CA ILE A 258 6.56 16.93 -25.40
C ILE A 258 6.26 18.40 -25.73
N LYS A 259 5.00 18.81 -25.60
CA LYS A 259 4.61 20.20 -25.83
C LYS A 259 5.23 21.15 -24.80
N ILE A 260 5.18 20.80 -23.52
CA ILE A 260 5.74 21.62 -22.43
C ILE A 260 7.27 21.73 -22.56
N LYS A 261 7.95 20.64 -22.95
CA LYS A 261 9.40 20.60 -23.09
C LYS A 261 9.93 21.60 -24.12
N LYS A 262 9.15 21.95 -25.15
CA LYS A 262 9.56 22.96 -26.16
C LYS A 262 9.87 24.34 -25.55
N SER A 263 9.05 24.74 -24.55
CA SER A 263 9.24 26.01 -23.82
C SER A 263 10.11 25.84 -22.56
N ASN A 264 10.31 24.61 -22.11
CA ASN A 264 10.97 24.25 -20.83
C ASN A 264 12.10 23.24 -21.07
N PRO A 265 13.26 23.61 -21.60
CA PRO A 265 14.34 22.67 -21.93
C PRO A 265 14.88 21.91 -20.71
N SER A 266 14.76 22.46 -19.50
CA SER A 266 15.15 21.82 -18.23
C SER A 266 14.25 20.64 -17.82
N LEU A 267 13.02 20.54 -18.36
CA LEU A 267 12.09 19.45 -18.09
C LEU A 267 12.68 18.11 -18.61
N ASP A 268 13.02 17.19 -17.72
CA ASP A 268 13.66 15.92 -18.07
C ASP A 268 13.06 14.70 -17.37
N THR A 269 12.02 14.90 -16.59
CA THR A 269 11.42 13.83 -15.77
C THR A 269 9.90 13.77 -15.96
N LEU A 270 9.38 12.56 -16.12
CA LEU A 270 7.94 12.28 -16.11
C LEU A 270 7.61 11.41 -14.89
N ASP A 271 6.82 11.94 -13.99
CA ASP A 271 6.27 11.21 -12.86
C ASP A 271 4.89 10.67 -13.23
N ILE A 272 4.78 9.35 -13.27
CA ILE A 272 3.56 8.65 -13.65
C ILE A 272 2.61 8.40 -12.46
N GLY A 273 2.94 8.96 -11.30
CA GLY A 273 2.13 8.87 -10.09
C GLY A 273 1.90 7.46 -9.57
N GLY A 274 0.84 7.31 -8.80
CA GLY A 274 0.41 6.04 -8.25
C GLY A 274 -0.62 5.30 -9.11
N GLY A 275 -1.27 4.31 -8.50
CA GLY A 275 -2.43 3.62 -9.07
C GLY A 275 -2.29 2.12 -9.31
N LEU A 276 -1.09 1.54 -9.27
CA LEU A 276 -0.91 0.10 -9.48
C LEU A 276 -1.69 -0.71 -8.45
N ALA A 277 -2.56 -1.61 -8.93
CA ALA A 277 -3.46 -2.39 -8.09
C ALA A 277 -2.78 -3.58 -7.42
N ILE A 278 -3.33 -3.99 -6.27
CA ILE A 278 -3.05 -5.27 -5.61
C ILE A 278 -4.29 -6.17 -5.64
N PRO A 279 -4.11 -7.49 -5.48
CA PRO A 279 -5.21 -8.45 -5.65
C PRO A 279 -6.26 -8.39 -4.53
N TYR A 280 -5.89 -8.09 -3.29
CA TYR A 280 -6.73 -8.32 -2.11
C TYR A 280 -7.31 -9.75 -2.13
N GLU A 281 -8.64 -9.91 -2.12
CA GLU A 281 -9.29 -11.22 -2.21
C GLU A 281 -9.27 -11.86 -3.62
N LYS A 282 -8.98 -11.07 -4.66
CA LYS A 282 -9.04 -11.50 -6.06
C LYS A 282 -7.65 -11.75 -6.61
N LYS A 283 -7.57 -12.57 -7.66
CA LYS A 283 -6.32 -12.77 -8.40
C LYS A 283 -5.89 -11.48 -9.10
N LYS A 284 -4.58 -11.22 -9.18
CA LYS A 284 -4.02 -10.14 -10.00
C LYS A 284 -4.48 -10.25 -11.46
N HIS A 285 -4.89 -9.13 -12.03
CA HIS A 285 -5.31 -9.08 -13.43
C HIS A 285 -4.15 -8.91 -14.41
N TYR A 286 -2.98 -8.46 -13.91
CA TYR A 286 -1.77 -8.27 -14.70
C TYR A 286 -0.51 -8.51 -13.86
N ASN A 287 0.59 -8.81 -14.56
CA ASN A 287 1.90 -8.85 -13.95
C ASN A 287 2.52 -7.45 -14.01
N PRO A 288 3.08 -6.90 -12.90
CA PRO A 288 3.75 -5.59 -12.88
C PRO A 288 4.82 -5.42 -13.97
N SER A 289 5.61 -6.46 -14.25
CA SER A 289 6.61 -6.44 -15.32
C SER A 289 5.99 -6.17 -16.69
N SER A 290 4.79 -6.71 -16.98
CA SER A 290 4.09 -6.44 -18.22
C SER A 290 3.60 -4.99 -18.35
N VAL A 291 3.29 -4.36 -17.22
CA VAL A 291 2.92 -2.93 -17.15
C VAL A 291 4.15 -2.07 -17.44
N VAL A 292 5.25 -2.32 -16.73
CA VAL A 292 6.54 -1.61 -16.91
C VAL A 292 7.03 -1.74 -18.35
N LYS A 293 7.01 -2.95 -18.91
CA LYS A 293 7.35 -3.18 -20.33
C LYS A 293 6.56 -2.28 -21.27
N SER A 294 5.24 -2.18 -21.05
CA SER A 294 4.38 -1.35 -21.90
C SER A 294 4.65 0.14 -21.73
N ILE A 295 4.90 0.60 -20.50
CA ILE A 295 5.28 1.99 -20.20
C ILE A 295 6.55 2.36 -20.96
N ILE A 296 7.64 1.60 -20.79
CA ILE A 296 8.92 1.83 -21.44
C ILE A 296 8.77 1.83 -22.97
N SER A 297 8.03 0.86 -23.53
CA SER A 297 7.79 0.78 -24.98
C SER A 297 7.08 2.02 -25.52
N VAL A 298 6.04 2.50 -24.83
CA VAL A 298 5.29 3.70 -25.25
C VAL A 298 6.17 4.95 -25.19
N LEU A 299 6.85 5.15 -24.06
CA LEU A 299 7.72 6.32 -23.90
C LEU A 299 8.83 6.36 -24.95
N LYS A 300 9.54 5.23 -25.14
CA LYS A 300 10.59 5.13 -26.15
C LYS A 300 10.09 5.44 -27.54
N LYS A 301 9.05 4.72 -28.00
CA LYS A 301 8.52 4.91 -29.36
C LYS A 301 8.05 6.33 -29.62
N THR A 302 7.44 6.96 -28.60
CA THR A 302 6.94 8.33 -28.75
C THR A 302 8.09 9.34 -28.79
N CYS A 303 9.08 9.22 -27.89
CA CYS A 303 10.22 10.12 -27.86
C CYS A 303 11.10 9.99 -29.12
N ASP A 304 11.36 8.76 -29.57
CA ASP A 304 12.14 8.52 -30.80
C ASP A 304 11.44 9.15 -32.03
N LYS A 305 10.11 8.98 -32.13
CA LYS A 305 9.33 9.55 -33.21
C LYS A 305 9.39 11.09 -33.25
N GLU A 306 9.32 11.71 -32.09
CA GLU A 306 9.32 13.17 -31.93
C GLU A 306 10.72 13.78 -31.81
N GLY A 307 11.80 12.97 -31.89
CA GLY A 307 13.19 13.41 -31.85
C GLY A 307 13.60 14.07 -30.53
N ILE A 308 12.98 13.68 -29.40
CA ILE A 308 13.30 14.24 -28.08
C ILE A 308 14.05 13.22 -27.20
N SER A 309 14.80 13.75 -26.23
CA SER A 309 15.43 12.90 -25.21
C SER A 309 14.41 12.15 -24.37
N HIS A 310 14.70 10.89 -24.03
CA HIS A 310 13.85 10.09 -23.17
C HIS A 310 13.83 10.65 -21.75
N PRO A 311 12.67 10.97 -21.16
CA PRO A 311 12.59 11.45 -19.80
C PRO A 311 13.02 10.40 -18.78
N ASN A 312 13.51 10.84 -17.63
CA ASN A 312 13.56 10.00 -16.46
C ASN A 312 12.13 9.65 -16.05
N ILE A 313 11.96 8.51 -15.38
CA ILE A 313 10.64 8.00 -14.98
C ILE A 313 10.60 7.96 -13.47
N ILE A 314 9.54 8.51 -12.89
CA ILE A 314 9.18 8.33 -11.48
C ILE A 314 7.87 7.57 -11.41
N CYS A 315 7.70 6.71 -10.40
CA CYS A 315 6.39 6.21 -9.99
C CYS A 315 6.21 6.28 -8.47
N GLU A 316 4.94 6.43 -8.06
CA GLU A 316 4.49 6.55 -6.66
C GLU A 316 3.56 5.39 -6.29
N TRP A 317 3.90 4.14 -6.61
CA TRP A 317 3.05 2.96 -6.41
C TRP A 317 3.02 2.50 -4.95
N GLY A 318 2.47 3.33 -4.05
CA GLY A 318 2.51 3.11 -2.60
C GLY A 318 1.72 1.90 -2.13
N ARG A 319 0.43 1.79 -2.48
CA ARG A 319 -0.39 0.62 -2.11
C ARG A 319 0.24 -0.68 -2.58
N TYR A 320 0.72 -0.73 -3.81
CA TYR A 320 1.45 -1.88 -4.35
C TYR A 320 2.65 -2.24 -3.48
N MET A 321 3.37 -1.24 -2.99
CA MET A 321 4.60 -1.44 -2.22
C MET A 321 4.34 -2.03 -0.84
N VAL A 322 3.41 -1.47 -0.07
CA VAL A 322 3.34 -1.71 1.37
C VAL A 322 2.13 -2.53 1.85
N ALA A 323 1.05 -2.62 1.06
CA ALA A 323 -0.14 -3.35 1.51
C ALA A 323 0.17 -4.79 1.94
N PRO A 324 0.96 -5.59 1.19
CA PRO A 324 1.23 -6.99 1.55
C PRO A 324 2.17 -7.17 2.75
N ALA A 325 2.78 -6.10 3.22
CA ALA A 325 3.77 -6.16 4.31
C ALA A 325 3.15 -6.11 5.71
N GLN A 326 1.83 -6.15 5.83
CA GLN A 326 1.14 -6.17 7.12
C GLN A 326 -0.11 -7.04 7.05
N ILE A 327 -0.38 -7.73 8.15
CA ILE A 327 -1.63 -8.42 8.43
C ILE A 327 -2.23 -7.87 9.72
N THR A 328 -3.56 -7.80 9.77
CA THR A 328 -4.31 -7.46 10.98
C THR A 328 -5.04 -8.69 11.49
N ILE A 329 -4.94 -8.98 12.78
CA ILE A 329 -5.41 -10.19 13.40
C ILE A 329 -6.47 -9.87 14.44
N PHE A 330 -7.59 -10.58 14.38
CA PHE A 330 -8.68 -10.46 15.34
C PHE A 330 -9.02 -11.81 15.96
N LYS A 331 -9.45 -11.76 17.21
CA LYS A 331 -10.08 -12.86 17.90
C LYS A 331 -11.58 -12.85 17.64
N ILE A 332 -12.18 -13.99 17.44
CA ILE A 332 -13.63 -14.13 17.42
C ILE A 332 -14.11 -14.30 18.87
N LEU A 333 -14.90 -13.33 19.32
CA LEU A 333 -15.43 -13.27 20.70
C LEU A 333 -16.60 -14.21 20.90
N CYS A 334 -17.52 -14.21 19.94
CA CYS A 334 -18.74 -15.03 19.99
C CYS A 334 -19.40 -15.16 18.62
N GLU A 335 -20.36 -16.05 18.51
CA GLU A 335 -21.24 -16.14 17.34
C GLU A 335 -22.69 -15.80 17.72
N LYS A 336 -23.42 -15.24 16.75
CA LYS A 336 -24.86 -15.00 16.84
C LYS A 336 -25.54 -15.58 15.60
N PRO A 337 -26.60 -16.38 15.75
CA PRO A 337 -27.33 -16.94 14.61
C PRO A 337 -27.97 -15.84 13.77
N ILE A 338 -28.15 -16.13 12.49
CA ILE A 338 -28.86 -15.26 11.54
C ILE A 338 -30.10 -16.00 11.05
N ASP A 339 -31.26 -15.43 11.30
CA ASP A 339 -32.54 -16.05 10.93
C ASP A 339 -32.76 -16.05 9.43
N HIS A 340 -32.36 -14.96 8.75
CA HIS A 340 -32.56 -14.78 7.31
C HIS A 340 -31.28 -14.31 6.63
N GLY A 341 -30.88 -14.98 5.54
CA GLY A 341 -29.72 -14.61 4.76
C GLY A 341 -28.90 -15.79 4.26
N ILE A 342 -27.81 -15.48 3.55
CA ILE A 342 -26.91 -16.50 2.98
C ILE A 342 -25.84 -16.96 3.96
N ALA A 343 -25.53 -16.17 4.99
CA ALA A 343 -24.69 -16.56 6.12
C ALA A 343 -25.54 -17.24 7.20
N LYS A 344 -24.92 -18.07 8.02
CA LYS A 344 -25.57 -18.77 9.13
C LYS A 344 -25.43 -18.04 10.45
N ASN A 345 -24.25 -17.41 10.66
CA ASN A 345 -23.92 -16.75 11.90
C ASN A 345 -23.21 -15.42 11.63
N TRP A 346 -23.38 -14.46 12.52
CA TRP A 346 -22.44 -13.39 12.76
C TRP A 346 -21.31 -13.93 13.64
N TYR A 347 -20.06 -13.63 13.26
CA TYR A 347 -18.90 -13.74 14.15
C TYR A 347 -18.50 -12.35 14.57
N ILE A 348 -18.53 -12.11 15.89
CA ILE A 348 -18.16 -10.82 16.48
C ILE A 348 -16.65 -10.86 16.78
N ILE A 349 -15.91 -9.88 16.29
CA ILE A 349 -14.46 -9.78 16.50
C ILE A 349 -14.13 -8.79 17.63
N ASP A 350 -12.92 -8.88 18.18
CA ASP A 350 -12.42 -8.00 19.24
C ASP A 350 -11.82 -6.68 18.75
N GLY A 351 -11.81 -6.45 17.44
CA GLY A 351 -11.41 -5.20 16.80
C GLY A 351 -12.56 -4.53 16.06
N SER A 352 -12.25 -3.55 15.23
CA SER A 352 -13.24 -2.76 14.50
C SER A 352 -12.85 -2.59 13.03
N PHE A 353 -13.81 -2.84 12.13
CA PHE A 353 -13.63 -2.54 10.71
C PHE A 353 -13.67 -1.04 10.40
N MET A 354 -14.22 -0.23 11.32
CA MET A 354 -14.28 1.23 11.18
C MET A 354 -13.00 1.91 11.71
N ASN A 355 -12.33 1.32 12.71
CA ASN A 355 -11.13 1.89 13.33
C ASN A 355 -9.84 1.29 12.74
N ASP A 356 -9.74 -0.05 12.74
CA ASP A 356 -8.51 -0.76 12.40
C ASP A 356 -8.38 -1.04 10.91
N LEU A 357 -9.51 -1.12 10.18
CA LEU A 357 -9.58 -1.43 8.75
C LEU A 357 -10.57 -0.52 8.03
N ILE A 358 -10.35 0.78 8.15
CA ILE A 358 -11.29 1.83 7.75
C ILE A 358 -11.72 1.76 6.27
N ASP A 359 -10.88 1.25 5.38
CA ASP A 359 -11.25 1.03 3.97
C ASP A 359 -12.45 0.06 3.84
N THR A 360 -12.73 -0.76 4.84
CA THR A 360 -13.92 -1.64 4.88
C THR A 360 -15.19 -0.82 4.87
N TRP A 361 -15.26 0.16 5.77
CA TRP A 361 -16.39 1.07 5.91
C TRP A 361 -16.43 2.14 4.81
N ALA A 362 -15.30 2.84 4.61
CA ALA A 362 -15.23 4.01 3.74
C ALA A 362 -15.43 3.68 2.25
N ILE A 363 -14.97 2.52 1.79
CA ILE A 363 -14.94 2.17 0.37
C ILE A 363 -15.32 0.70 0.10
N HIS A 364 -15.92 0.03 1.07
CA HIS A 364 -16.36 -1.37 0.98
C HIS A 364 -15.24 -2.31 0.51
N GLN A 365 -13.99 -2.08 1.01
CA GLN A 365 -12.84 -2.91 0.69
C GLN A 365 -13.11 -4.36 1.11
N LYS A 366 -12.81 -5.29 0.21
CA LYS A 366 -12.81 -6.72 0.49
C LYS A 366 -11.40 -7.19 0.83
N TRP A 367 -11.27 -8.08 1.80
CA TRP A 367 -10.02 -8.59 2.32
C TRP A 367 -9.87 -10.08 2.05
N HIS A 368 -8.63 -10.54 1.88
CA HIS A 368 -8.31 -11.95 1.94
C HIS A 368 -8.22 -12.34 3.42
N ILE A 369 -9.18 -13.12 3.89
CA ILE A 369 -9.32 -13.54 5.28
C ILE A 369 -8.97 -15.01 5.41
N VAL A 370 -8.10 -15.32 6.38
CA VAL A 370 -7.62 -16.68 6.64
C VAL A 370 -7.64 -16.93 8.14
N PRO A 371 -8.06 -18.13 8.60
CA PRO A 371 -7.88 -18.51 10.00
C PRO A 371 -6.42 -18.48 10.40
N VAL A 372 -6.12 -18.07 11.63
CA VAL A 372 -4.76 -18.12 12.19
C VAL A 372 -4.44 -19.50 12.76
N ASN A 373 -5.42 -20.10 13.44
CA ASN A 373 -5.41 -21.48 13.94
C ASN A 373 -6.49 -22.31 13.24
N ASN A 374 -6.47 -23.63 13.42
CA ASN A 374 -7.46 -24.55 12.86
C ASN A 374 -7.57 -24.52 11.32
N LEU A 375 -6.53 -24.14 10.58
CA LEU A 375 -6.53 -24.02 9.12
C LEU A 375 -6.84 -25.31 8.37
N ARG A 376 -6.85 -26.48 9.03
CA ARG A 376 -7.22 -27.77 8.44
C ARG A 376 -8.56 -28.30 8.92
N ASN A 377 -9.31 -27.49 9.62
CA ASN A 377 -10.68 -27.86 9.98
C ASN A 377 -11.51 -27.96 8.68
N GLU A 378 -12.14 -29.13 8.46
CA GLU A 378 -12.99 -29.38 7.29
C GLU A 378 -14.44 -28.92 7.53
N LYS A 379 -14.82 -28.67 8.77
CA LYS A 379 -16.14 -28.20 9.17
C LYS A 379 -16.17 -26.66 9.14
N LEU A 380 -16.56 -26.12 8.02
CA LEU A 380 -16.67 -24.68 7.79
C LEU A 380 -18.15 -24.25 7.79
N THR A 381 -18.37 -23.01 8.21
CA THR A 381 -19.68 -22.37 8.14
C THR A 381 -19.61 -21.03 7.40
N ARG A 382 -20.75 -20.60 6.87
CA ARG A 382 -20.89 -19.29 6.22
C ARG A 382 -21.14 -18.23 7.27
N VAL A 383 -20.30 -17.23 7.35
CA VAL A 383 -20.40 -16.18 8.35
C VAL A 383 -20.36 -14.79 7.74
N TRP A 384 -20.95 -13.85 8.43
CA TRP A 384 -20.66 -12.43 8.37
C TRP A 384 -19.80 -12.05 9.58
N LEU A 385 -19.00 -10.97 9.47
CA LEU A 385 -18.23 -10.44 10.59
C LEU A 385 -18.79 -9.11 11.04
N ALA A 386 -18.76 -8.86 12.34
CA ALA A 386 -19.04 -7.56 12.94
C ALA A 386 -17.92 -7.20 13.92
N GLY A 387 -17.58 -5.92 13.97
CA GLY A 387 -16.63 -5.37 14.93
C GLY A 387 -17.22 -5.23 16.34
N SER A 388 -16.39 -4.77 17.26
CA SER A 388 -16.73 -4.60 18.68
C SER A 388 -17.32 -3.22 19.00
N SER A 389 -17.35 -2.28 18.04
CA SER A 389 -18.04 -1.01 18.27
C SER A 389 -19.56 -1.20 18.31
N CYS A 390 -20.26 -0.22 18.90
CA CYS A 390 -21.72 -0.23 18.93
C CYS A 390 -22.36 0.33 17.64
N ASP A 391 -21.58 0.55 16.60
CA ASP A 391 -22.04 1.09 15.33
C ASP A 391 -22.53 -0.01 14.38
N SER A 392 -23.69 0.17 13.76
CA SER A 392 -24.30 -0.80 12.84
C SER A 392 -23.48 -0.99 11.54
N ASP A 393 -22.63 -0.05 11.18
CA ASP A 393 -21.78 -0.11 9.99
C ASP A 393 -20.43 -0.78 10.27
N ASP A 394 -20.13 -1.10 11.54
CA ASP A 394 -18.93 -1.84 11.92
C ASP A 394 -19.06 -3.33 11.58
N ARG A 395 -19.10 -3.61 10.28
CA ARG A 395 -19.38 -4.94 9.74
C ARG A 395 -18.63 -5.21 8.45
N TYR A 396 -18.44 -6.49 8.17
CA TYR A 396 -17.85 -6.99 6.92
C TYR A 396 -18.75 -8.05 6.28
N THR A 397 -18.88 -7.99 4.94
CA THR A 397 -19.66 -8.92 4.10
C THR A 397 -21.19 -8.87 4.22
N ALA A 398 -21.78 -7.87 4.80
CA ALA A 398 -23.22 -7.67 4.66
C ALA A 398 -23.65 -7.51 3.19
N GLY A 399 -24.85 -7.97 2.84
CA GLY A 399 -25.44 -7.68 1.54
C GLY A 399 -25.03 -8.61 0.39
N GLY A 400 -25.17 -9.92 0.55
CA GLY A 400 -25.13 -10.88 -0.58
C GLY A 400 -23.81 -11.65 -0.73
N SER A 401 -22.81 -11.43 0.12
CA SER A 401 -21.60 -12.25 0.19
C SER A 401 -21.44 -12.86 1.58
N TYR A 402 -20.58 -13.87 1.72
CA TYR A 402 -20.21 -14.50 2.99
C TYR A 402 -18.75 -14.91 2.94
N ILE A 403 -18.17 -15.20 4.08
CA ILE A 403 -16.88 -15.89 4.20
C ILE A 403 -17.09 -17.28 4.81
N LEU A 404 -16.15 -18.18 4.53
CA LEU A 404 -16.14 -19.52 5.13
C LEU A 404 -15.07 -19.54 6.23
N LEU A 405 -15.48 -19.83 7.46
CA LEU A 405 -14.59 -19.98 8.62
C LEU A 405 -14.92 -21.28 9.38
N PRO A 406 -13.97 -21.78 10.20
CA PRO A 406 -14.24 -22.91 11.10
C PRO A 406 -15.45 -22.65 11.99
N ARG A 407 -16.22 -23.69 12.27
CA ARG A 407 -17.32 -23.63 13.25
C ARG A 407 -16.75 -23.50 14.66
N LEU A 408 -17.30 -22.60 15.47
CA LEU A 408 -16.81 -22.41 16.85
C LEU A 408 -17.22 -23.60 17.77
N GLU A 409 -18.35 -24.23 17.53
CA GLU A 409 -18.80 -25.40 18.26
C GLU A 409 -17.86 -26.63 18.20
N ASP A 410 -16.98 -26.65 17.19
CA ASP A 410 -15.99 -27.71 16.98
C ASP A 410 -14.62 -27.41 17.61
N LEU A 411 -14.47 -26.26 18.28
CA LEU A 411 -13.28 -25.88 19.01
C LEU A 411 -13.31 -26.41 20.43
N ASP A 412 -12.12 -26.62 20.99
CA ASP A 412 -12.02 -26.91 22.42
C ASP A 412 -12.52 -25.69 23.22
N SER A 413 -13.28 -25.88 24.27
CA SER A 413 -13.94 -24.79 25.02
C SER A 413 -12.96 -23.75 25.62
N SER A 414 -11.68 -24.09 25.70
CA SER A 414 -10.58 -23.20 26.13
C SER A 414 -9.91 -22.43 25.00
N GLU A 415 -10.24 -22.71 23.73
CA GLU A 415 -9.59 -22.11 22.57
C GLU A 415 -10.49 -21.06 21.89
N TYR A 416 -9.88 -19.94 21.51
CA TYR A 416 -10.51 -18.96 20.63
C TYR A 416 -10.09 -19.19 19.18
N GLN A 417 -11.00 -18.91 18.25
CA GLN A 417 -10.66 -18.79 16.83
C GLN A 417 -10.11 -17.40 16.55
N TYR A 418 -8.95 -17.35 15.88
CA TYR A 418 -8.37 -16.11 15.38
C TYR A 418 -8.40 -16.10 13.85
N ILE A 419 -8.53 -14.89 13.30
CA ILE A 419 -8.52 -14.65 11.85
C ILE A 419 -7.49 -13.57 11.51
N ALA A 420 -6.81 -13.72 10.38
CA ALA A 420 -5.90 -12.74 9.81
C ALA A 420 -6.49 -12.14 8.53
N LEU A 421 -6.45 -10.82 8.44
CA LEU A 421 -6.81 -10.04 7.25
C LEU A 421 -5.53 -9.57 6.59
N PHE A 422 -5.34 -9.98 5.34
CA PHE A 422 -4.11 -9.75 4.58
C PHE A 422 -4.14 -8.41 3.85
N ASP A 423 -2.95 -7.96 3.43
CA ASP A 423 -2.76 -6.72 2.65
C ASP A 423 -3.20 -5.44 3.39
N SER A 424 -3.13 -5.42 4.73
CA SER A 424 -3.57 -4.28 5.56
C SER A 424 -2.50 -3.18 5.74
N GLY A 425 -1.31 -3.30 5.12
CA GLY A 425 -0.22 -2.32 5.29
C GLY A 425 -0.42 -0.96 4.62
N ALA A 426 -1.46 -0.80 3.80
CA ALA A 426 -1.71 0.45 3.08
C ALA A 426 -2.98 1.15 3.56
N TYR A 427 -2.86 2.38 4.02
CA TYR A 427 -3.90 3.31 4.45
C TYR A 427 -4.59 2.97 5.78
N GLN A 428 -4.52 1.74 6.29
CA GLN A 428 -5.28 1.39 7.48
C GLN A 428 -4.74 2.11 8.72
N ASP A 429 -3.42 2.17 8.91
CA ASP A 429 -2.81 2.96 9.99
C ASP A 429 -2.97 4.46 9.78
N SER A 430 -2.72 4.95 8.56
CA SER A 430 -2.72 6.40 8.28
C SER A 430 -4.11 7.04 8.35
N LEU A 431 -5.17 6.24 8.25
CA LEU A 431 -6.57 6.66 8.34
C LEU A 431 -7.28 6.13 9.59
N ALA A 432 -6.58 5.41 10.48
CA ALA A 432 -7.16 4.84 11.70
C ALA A 432 -7.93 5.89 12.51
N SER A 433 -8.98 5.44 13.16
CA SER A 433 -9.85 6.28 13.98
C SER A 433 -10.06 5.68 15.37
N HIS A 434 -10.70 6.46 16.26
CA HIS A 434 -11.07 6.04 17.62
C HIS A 434 -12.58 6.12 17.84
N HIS A 435 -13.35 5.71 16.83
CA HIS A 435 -14.81 5.63 16.99
C HIS A 435 -15.17 4.74 18.17
N CYS A 436 -16.14 5.16 19.00
CA CYS A 436 -16.46 4.56 20.29
C CYS A 436 -15.29 4.53 21.30
N LEU A 437 -14.26 5.37 21.12
CA LEU A 437 -13.03 5.42 21.93
C LEU A 437 -12.30 4.06 22.00
N LEU A 438 -12.44 3.22 20.99
CA LEU A 438 -11.69 1.96 20.93
C LEU A 438 -10.19 2.25 20.72
N SER A 439 -9.37 1.49 21.44
CA SER A 439 -7.90 1.58 21.39
C SER A 439 -7.35 0.98 20.11
N SER A 440 -6.32 1.60 19.55
CA SER A 440 -5.58 1.01 18.44
C SER A 440 -4.89 -0.30 18.85
N PRO A 441 -4.77 -1.28 17.94
CA PRO A 441 -4.09 -2.56 18.18
C PRO A 441 -2.63 -2.38 18.57
N ALA A 442 -2.07 -3.37 19.26
CA ALA A 442 -0.61 -3.51 19.33
C ALA A 442 -0.06 -3.82 17.94
N LYS A 443 1.17 -3.35 17.65
CA LYS A 443 1.89 -3.64 16.41
C LYS A 443 3.25 -4.25 16.68
N ILE A 444 3.52 -5.37 16.03
CA ILE A 444 4.77 -6.11 16.11
C ILE A 444 5.47 -6.09 14.76
N ILE A 445 6.75 -5.81 14.76
CA ILE A 445 7.64 -6.00 13.61
C ILE A 445 8.24 -7.40 13.72
N ALA A 446 8.14 -8.18 12.66
CA ALA A 446 8.79 -9.48 12.50
C ALA A 446 9.81 -9.40 11.37
N GLN A 447 11.10 -9.40 11.70
CA GLN A 447 12.20 -9.28 10.75
C GLN A 447 13.47 -9.94 11.26
N ASN A 448 14.19 -10.65 10.39
CA ASN A 448 15.48 -11.30 10.68
C ASN A 448 15.46 -12.23 11.91
N GLY A 449 14.32 -12.90 12.15
CA GLY A 449 14.11 -13.76 13.30
C GLY A 449 13.83 -13.01 14.61
N VAL A 450 13.79 -11.68 14.60
CA VAL A 450 13.54 -10.83 15.77
C VAL A 450 12.11 -10.29 15.76
N LEU A 451 11.51 -10.19 16.94
CA LEU A 451 10.20 -9.58 17.16
C LEU A 451 10.38 -8.30 17.97
N THR A 452 9.95 -7.17 17.42
CA THR A 452 10.01 -5.86 18.07
C THR A 452 8.62 -5.27 18.22
N VAL A 453 8.30 -4.72 19.38
CA VAL A 453 7.07 -3.98 19.61
C VAL A 453 7.22 -2.58 19.00
N ALA A 454 6.57 -2.34 17.86
CA ALA A 454 6.55 -1.03 17.20
C ALA A 454 5.59 -0.06 17.89
N ARG A 455 4.42 -0.58 18.29
CA ARG A 455 3.39 0.17 19.01
C ARG A 455 2.75 -0.73 20.08
N ARG A 456 2.65 -0.24 21.31
CA ARG A 456 1.83 -0.91 22.33
C ARG A 456 0.35 -0.68 22.02
N ARG A 457 -0.51 -1.55 22.52
CA ARG A 457 -1.95 -1.27 22.54
C ARG A 457 -2.17 0.00 23.38
N GLU A 458 -2.94 0.93 22.84
CA GLU A 458 -3.25 2.16 23.55
C GLU A 458 -4.03 1.89 24.84
N SER A 459 -3.68 2.62 25.87
CA SER A 459 -4.48 2.63 27.11
C SER A 459 -5.67 3.58 26.97
N PRO A 460 -6.72 3.43 27.80
CA PRO A 460 -7.84 4.39 27.86
C PRO A 460 -7.37 5.83 28.10
N GLU A 461 -6.31 6.03 28.90
CA GLU A 461 -5.75 7.36 29.18
C GLU A 461 -5.06 7.95 27.95
N GLU A 462 -4.38 7.14 27.15
CA GLU A 462 -3.74 7.60 25.91
C GLU A 462 -4.80 8.04 24.89
N VAL A 463 -5.85 7.25 24.72
CA VAL A 463 -6.99 7.60 23.87
C VAL A 463 -7.71 8.84 24.42
N GLY A 464 -7.98 8.90 25.73
CA GLY A 464 -8.65 10.01 26.38
C GLY A 464 -7.95 11.35 26.16
N LYS A 465 -6.61 11.38 26.23
CA LYS A 465 -5.81 12.59 25.98
C LYS A 465 -6.06 13.22 24.60
N MET A 466 -6.33 12.43 23.57
CA MET A 466 -6.63 12.96 22.24
C MET A 466 -7.96 13.73 22.20
N PHE A 467 -8.84 13.50 23.16
CA PHE A 467 -10.15 14.13 23.30
C PHE A 467 -10.19 15.12 24.47
N GLY A 468 -9.04 15.46 25.04
CA GLY A 468 -8.93 16.52 26.07
C GLY A 468 -9.16 16.05 27.51
N TRP A 469 -9.12 14.75 27.79
CA TRP A 469 -9.24 14.16 29.13
C TRP A 469 -7.89 13.98 29.83
#